data_5cf37bf2f90b1d042f773b7122933cca
#
_entry.id   5cf37bf2f90b1d042f773b7122933cca
#
_cell.length_a   1.000
_cell.length_b   1.000
_cell.length_c   1.000
_cell.angle_alpha   90.00
_cell.angle_beta   90.00
_cell.angle_gamma   90.00
#
_symmetry.space_group_name_H-M   'P 1'
#
loop_
_entity.id
_entity.type
_entity.pdbx_description
1 polymer ?
#
loop_
_entity_poly.entity_id
_entity_poly.type
_entity_poly.pdbx_seq_one_letter_code
_entity_poly.pdbx_strand_id
1 'polypeptide(L)'
;VLSMSPSSFASIYIKDPNAVELVGIAIDDTDKSRGYHSVVVVKADSPYQKLEDLKGKAFGFADPDSTSGFLIPNQSFKQQFGGSVDNKYNNFFSSVTFSGGHEQDILGVINGQFAGAVTWASMIGDYDTGYTSGAFTRMIRMGQPDLMKKIRIIWQSPLIPNGPILVRSALPPEFKAQLVAAIKKLDKEDHGCFIKAMGGKQHIGETSLSEYQNIIDMKRELTKGDR
;
A
#
# COMPACT_ATOMS: atom_id res chain seq x y z
N VAL A 1 4.31 -18.53 -8.72
CA VAL A 1 3.46 -17.84 -7.76
C VAL A 1 3.93 -16.43 -7.62
N LEU A 2 3.01 -15.50 -7.53
CA LEU A 2 3.27 -14.07 -7.43
C LEU A 2 2.55 -13.52 -6.20
N SER A 3 3.22 -12.64 -5.46
CA SER A 3 2.59 -11.76 -4.47
C SER A 3 2.86 -10.32 -4.92
N MET A 4 1.83 -9.48 -4.94
CA MET A 4 1.96 -8.11 -5.42
C MET A 4 0.99 -7.17 -4.74
N SER A 5 1.15 -5.86 -4.96
CA SER A 5 0.21 -4.87 -4.44
C SER A 5 -1.18 -5.02 -5.09
N PRO A 6 -2.26 -4.65 -4.41
CA PRO A 6 -3.60 -4.65 -5.01
C PRO A 6 -3.69 -3.76 -6.27
N SER A 7 -2.97 -2.63 -6.33
CA SER A 7 -2.93 -1.76 -7.50
C SER A 7 -2.25 -2.45 -8.71
N SER A 8 -1.12 -3.15 -8.47
CA SER A 8 -0.43 -3.90 -9.52
C SER A 8 -1.30 -5.06 -10.04
N PHE A 9 -2.00 -5.77 -9.14
CA PHE A 9 -2.99 -6.78 -9.53
C PHE A 9 -4.11 -6.18 -10.38
N ALA A 10 -4.67 -5.05 -9.97
CA ALA A 10 -5.71 -4.36 -10.73
C ALA A 10 -5.23 -4.00 -12.14
N SER A 11 -3.99 -3.55 -12.31
CA SER A 11 -3.40 -3.24 -13.62
C SER A 11 -3.34 -4.48 -14.53
N ILE A 12 -2.96 -5.64 -14.00
CA ILE A 12 -2.95 -6.90 -14.75
C ILE A 12 -4.39 -7.31 -15.11
N TYR A 13 -5.29 -7.29 -14.13
CA TYR A 13 -6.67 -7.72 -14.30
C TYR A 13 -7.44 -6.86 -15.32
N ILE A 14 -7.21 -5.56 -15.33
CA ILE A 14 -7.83 -4.64 -16.31
C ILE A 14 -7.34 -4.93 -17.73
N LYS A 15 -6.06 -5.27 -17.87
CA LYS A 15 -5.44 -5.58 -19.18
C LYS A 15 -5.88 -6.93 -19.70
N ASP A 16 -5.88 -7.95 -18.84
CA ASP A 16 -6.33 -9.31 -19.16
C ASP A 16 -6.85 -10.00 -17.90
N PRO A 17 -8.18 -10.09 -17.70
CA PRO A 17 -8.80 -10.75 -16.55
C PRO A 17 -8.42 -12.24 -16.40
N ASN A 18 -7.96 -12.86 -17.47
CA ASN A 18 -7.60 -14.27 -17.51
C ASN A 18 -6.09 -14.53 -17.37
N ALA A 19 -5.27 -13.50 -17.19
CA ALA A 19 -3.81 -13.66 -17.11
C ALA A 19 -3.37 -14.40 -15.86
N VAL A 20 -4.07 -14.21 -14.75
CA VAL A 20 -3.74 -14.77 -13.43
C VAL A 20 -4.98 -15.30 -12.72
N GLU A 21 -4.78 -16.30 -11.86
CA GLU A 21 -5.81 -16.82 -10.96
C GLU A 21 -5.45 -16.48 -9.51
N LEU A 22 -6.49 -16.12 -8.75
CA LEU A 22 -6.39 -15.78 -7.34
C LEU A 22 -6.27 -17.05 -6.49
N VAL A 23 -5.17 -17.20 -5.77
CA VAL A 23 -4.90 -18.33 -4.87
C VAL A 23 -5.30 -18.01 -3.44
N GLY A 24 -5.11 -16.77 -3.02
CA GLY A 24 -5.40 -16.31 -1.67
C GLY A 24 -4.98 -14.86 -1.46
N ILE A 25 -5.10 -14.41 -0.22
CA ILE A 25 -4.61 -13.11 0.27
C ILE A 25 -3.49 -13.32 1.26
N ALA A 26 -2.53 -12.41 1.29
CA ALA A 26 -1.51 -12.39 2.33
C ALA A 26 -2.13 -12.01 3.69
N ILE A 27 -1.92 -12.82 4.72
CA ILE A 27 -2.28 -12.54 6.11
C ILE A 27 -1.00 -12.22 6.87
N ASP A 28 -0.93 -11.08 7.53
CA ASP A 28 0.27 -10.73 8.30
C ASP A 28 0.54 -11.75 9.42
N ASP A 29 1.79 -12.13 9.57
CA ASP A 29 2.19 -13.18 10.51
C ASP A 29 2.15 -12.71 11.95
N THR A 30 2.35 -11.40 12.16
CA THR A 30 2.47 -10.79 13.48
C THR A 30 1.10 -10.52 14.12
N ASP A 31 0.19 -9.90 13.36
CA ASP A 31 -1.10 -9.43 13.90
C ASP A 31 -2.32 -10.11 13.24
N LYS A 32 -2.07 -11.04 12.31
CA LYS A 32 -3.08 -11.76 11.52
C LYS A 32 -4.00 -10.84 10.72
N SER A 33 -3.58 -9.61 10.47
CA SER A 33 -4.36 -8.67 9.67
C SER A 33 -4.45 -9.10 8.20
N ARG A 34 -5.60 -8.79 7.61
CA ARG A 34 -5.92 -9.02 6.19
C ARG A 34 -5.77 -7.73 5.37
N GLY A 35 -5.35 -6.65 6.00
CA GLY A 35 -5.26 -5.35 5.37
C GLY A 35 -4.44 -4.36 6.16
N TYR A 36 -4.27 -3.19 5.58
CA TYR A 36 -3.48 -2.09 6.10
C TYR A 36 -4.08 -0.75 5.67
N HIS A 37 -3.48 0.36 6.06
CA HIS A 37 -3.97 1.69 5.73
C HIS A 37 -2.91 2.51 5.01
N SER A 38 -3.35 3.34 4.07
CA SER A 38 -2.61 4.52 3.65
C SER A 38 -2.76 5.59 4.71
N VAL A 39 -1.68 6.27 5.03
CA VAL A 39 -1.67 7.35 6.00
C VAL A 39 -0.91 8.56 5.45
N VAL A 40 -1.32 9.77 5.84
CA VAL A 40 -0.55 11.00 5.57
C VAL A 40 0.18 11.39 6.83
N VAL A 41 1.49 11.60 6.68
CA VAL A 41 2.38 12.05 7.74
C VAL A 41 2.86 13.48 7.50
N VAL A 42 3.07 14.20 8.59
CA VAL A 42 3.68 15.52 8.66
C VAL A 42 4.76 15.52 9.74
N LYS A 43 5.62 16.54 9.80
CA LYS A 43 6.54 16.69 10.95
C LYS A 43 5.76 16.87 12.25
N ALA A 44 6.22 16.26 13.32
CA ALA A 44 5.56 16.31 14.63
C ALA A 44 5.46 17.74 15.19
N ASP A 45 6.47 18.58 14.92
CA ASP A 45 6.56 19.97 15.36
C ASP A 45 5.87 20.95 14.39
N SER A 46 5.28 20.47 13.28
CA SER A 46 4.55 21.32 12.33
C SER A 46 3.18 21.75 12.86
N PRO A 47 2.62 22.86 12.36
CA PRO A 47 1.28 23.30 12.74
C PRO A 47 0.16 22.46 12.10
N TYR A 48 0.47 21.51 11.20
CA TYR A 48 -0.51 20.78 10.41
C TYR A 48 -1.18 19.67 11.23
N GLN A 49 -2.51 19.70 11.34
CA GLN A 49 -3.32 18.75 12.12
C GLN A 49 -4.26 17.90 11.25
N LYS A 50 -4.57 18.35 10.04
CA LYS A 50 -5.49 17.74 9.07
C LYS A 50 -5.05 18.05 7.64
N LEU A 51 -5.63 17.34 6.65
CA LEU A 51 -5.25 17.51 5.24
C LEU A 51 -5.42 18.94 4.73
N GLU A 52 -6.45 19.64 5.16
CA GLU A 52 -6.74 21.02 4.73
C GLU A 52 -5.62 22.00 5.08
N ASP A 53 -4.86 21.72 6.14
CA ASP A 53 -3.73 22.56 6.57
C ASP A 53 -2.54 22.50 5.58
N LEU A 54 -2.55 21.51 4.69
CA LEU A 54 -1.54 21.35 3.64
C LEU A 54 -1.83 22.18 2.38
N LYS A 55 -2.85 23.02 2.37
CA LYS A 55 -3.15 23.91 1.24
C LYS A 55 -1.97 24.81 0.92
N GLY A 56 -1.55 24.83 -0.35
CA GLY A 56 -0.41 25.61 -0.82
C GLY A 56 0.95 25.04 -0.41
N LYS A 57 1.02 23.82 0.08
CA LYS A 57 2.26 23.17 0.51
C LYS A 57 2.71 22.11 -0.50
N ALA A 58 4.01 21.76 -0.46
CA ALA A 58 4.57 20.65 -1.21
C ALA A 58 4.13 19.33 -0.60
N PHE A 59 3.75 18.35 -1.45
CA PHE A 59 3.24 17.05 -1.05
C PHE A 59 3.97 15.90 -1.75
N GLY A 60 4.22 14.80 -1.03
CA GLY A 60 4.88 13.60 -1.53
C GLY A 60 3.92 12.42 -1.71
N PHE A 61 3.99 11.76 -2.88
CA PHE A 61 3.47 10.43 -3.13
C PHE A 61 4.63 9.44 -3.31
N ALA A 62 4.43 8.17 -2.94
CA ALA A 62 5.50 7.19 -3.00
C ALA A 62 5.83 6.77 -4.44
N ASP A 63 4.90 6.10 -5.11
CA ASP A 63 5.09 5.53 -6.44
C ASP A 63 3.75 5.47 -7.18
N PRO A 64 3.69 5.78 -8.50
CA PRO A 64 2.45 5.77 -9.30
C PRO A 64 1.71 4.43 -9.31
N ASP A 65 2.40 3.31 -9.15
CA ASP A 65 1.81 1.97 -9.11
C ASP A 65 1.50 1.48 -7.70
N SER A 66 1.83 2.26 -6.67
CA SER A 66 1.53 1.92 -5.29
C SER A 66 0.05 2.07 -4.96
N THR A 67 -0.51 1.09 -4.23
CA THR A 67 -1.88 1.15 -3.73
C THR A 67 -2.03 2.24 -2.67
N SER A 68 -1.28 2.12 -1.57
CA SER A 68 -1.33 3.07 -0.44
C SER A 68 -0.48 4.32 -0.66
N GLY A 69 0.56 4.21 -1.49
CA GLY A 69 1.43 5.35 -1.80
C GLY A 69 0.91 6.28 -2.88
N PHE A 70 -0.17 5.90 -3.60
CA PHE A 70 -0.77 6.75 -4.62
C PHE A 70 -2.25 6.47 -4.86
N LEU A 71 -2.67 5.28 -5.31
CA LEU A 71 -4.02 5.04 -5.83
C LEU A 71 -5.13 5.45 -4.84
N ILE A 72 -5.05 4.97 -3.61
CA ILE A 72 -6.06 5.24 -2.56
C ILE A 72 -6.05 6.71 -2.13
N PRO A 73 -4.93 7.32 -1.71
CA PRO A 73 -4.92 8.72 -1.34
C PRO A 73 -5.27 9.64 -2.53
N ASN A 74 -4.85 9.33 -3.76
CA ASN A 74 -5.25 10.07 -4.96
C ASN A 74 -6.77 10.12 -5.12
N GLN A 75 -7.46 8.98 -4.97
CA GLN A 75 -8.93 8.96 -5.07
C GLN A 75 -9.58 9.79 -3.96
N SER A 76 -9.07 9.69 -2.73
CA SER A 76 -9.57 10.49 -1.60
C SER A 76 -9.37 11.99 -1.83
N PHE A 77 -8.21 12.39 -2.35
CA PHE A 77 -7.90 13.80 -2.62
C PHE A 77 -8.73 14.35 -3.80
N LYS A 78 -8.96 13.54 -4.84
CA LYS A 78 -9.88 13.89 -5.93
C LYS A 78 -11.30 14.17 -5.41
N GLN A 79 -11.79 13.34 -4.49
CA GLN A 79 -13.11 13.52 -3.89
C GLN A 79 -13.17 14.75 -3.00
N GLN A 80 -12.13 15.05 -2.24
CA GLN A 80 -12.11 16.12 -1.26
C GLN A 80 -11.78 17.49 -1.87
N PHE A 81 -10.82 17.56 -2.79
CA PHE A 81 -10.28 18.80 -3.34
C PHE A 81 -10.64 19.01 -4.81
N GLY A 82 -11.12 17.96 -5.49
CA GLY A 82 -11.36 17.96 -6.93
C GLY A 82 -10.07 17.88 -7.74
N GLY A 83 -10.22 17.91 -9.08
CA GLY A 83 -9.07 17.86 -9.99
C GLY A 83 -8.35 16.51 -10.05
N SER A 84 -7.06 16.54 -10.32
CA SER A 84 -6.19 15.37 -10.42
C SER A 84 -4.77 15.69 -9.91
N VAL A 85 -3.91 14.69 -9.88
CA VAL A 85 -2.49 14.87 -9.55
C VAL A 85 -1.79 15.86 -10.49
N ASP A 86 -2.14 15.87 -11.79
CA ASP A 86 -1.51 16.74 -12.82
C ASP A 86 -1.75 18.23 -12.57
N ASN A 87 -2.94 18.58 -12.09
CA ASN A 87 -3.28 19.96 -11.71
C ASN A 87 -3.17 20.18 -10.18
N LYS A 88 -2.45 19.29 -9.49
CA LYS A 88 -2.20 19.37 -8.04
C LYS A 88 -3.50 19.52 -7.23
N TYR A 89 -4.54 18.78 -7.65
CA TYR A 89 -5.89 18.80 -7.07
C TYR A 89 -6.46 20.24 -7.07
N ASN A 90 -6.64 20.80 -8.27
CA ASN A 90 -7.08 22.18 -8.48
C ASN A 90 -6.17 23.21 -7.78
N ASN A 91 -4.85 22.98 -7.83
CA ASN A 91 -3.84 23.79 -7.15
C ASN A 91 -3.99 23.83 -5.63
N PHE A 92 -4.61 22.81 -5.03
CA PHE A 92 -4.64 22.67 -3.58
C PHE A 92 -3.21 22.58 -3.01
N PHE A 93 -2.36 21.73 -3.61
CA PHE A 93 -0.93 21.69 -3.28
C PHE A 93 -0.13 22.68 -4.15
N SER A 94 0.98 23.20 -3.63
CA SER A 94 1.92 24.01 -4.44
C SER A 94 2.69 23.13 -5.43
N SER A 95 3.08 21.94 -5.00
CA SER A 95 3.70 20.90 -5.82
C SER A 95 3.32 19.52 -5.34
N VAL A 96 3.34 18.56 -6.26
CA VAL A 96 3.19 17.13 -5.98
C VAL A 96 4.36 16.39 -6.61
N THR A 97 5.00 15.51 -5.85
CA THR A 97 6.19 14.78 -6.30
C THR A 97 6.08 13.30 -5.92
N PHE A 98 6.48 12.42 -6.82
CA PHE A 98 6.67 11.00 -6.50
C PHE A 98 8.11 10.81 -5.99
N SER A 99 8.26 10.37 -4.74
CA SER A 99 9.55 10.24 -4.06
C SER A 99 10.29 8.94 -4.41
N GLY A 100 9.58 7.97 -5.00
CA GLY A 100 10.10 6.66 -5.34
C GLY A 100 9.88 5.58 -4.27
N GLY A 101 9.28 5.93 -3.11
CA GLY A 101 8.96 4.93 -2.08
C GLY A 101 8.48 5.51 -0.76
N HIS A 102 7.93 4.64 0.07
CA HIS A 102 7.33 5.02 1.34
C HIS A 102 8.32 5.59 2.37
N GLU A 103 9.51 5.03 2.42
CA GLU A 103 10.58 5.49 3.31
C GLU A 103 11.12 6.85 2.85
N GLN A 104 11.22 7.06 1.53
CA GLN A 104 11.63 8.32 0.92
C GLN A 104 10.62 9.44 1.21
N ASP A 105 9.32 9.12 1.20
CA ASP A 105 8.26 10.05 1.59
C ASP A 105 8.42 10.50 3.05
N ILE A 106 8.62 9.56 3.97
CA ILE A 106 8.83 9.87 5.38
C ILE A 106 10.08 10.73 5.58
N LEU A 107 11.19 10.37 4.93
CA LEU A 107 12.43 11.14 5.00
C LEU A 107 12.27 12.53 4.38
N GLY A 108 11.52 12.65 3.28
CA GLY A 108 11.20 13.93 2.65
C GLY A 108 10.43 14.88 3.58
N VAL A 109 9.50 14.34 4.37
CA VAL A 109 8.80 15.10 5.42
C VAL A 109 9.76 15.53 6.53
N ILE A 110 10.57 14.61 7.07
CA ILE A 110 11.51 14.91 8.16
C ILE A 110 12.54 15.99 7.73
N ASN A 111 13.02 15.89 6.49
CA ASN A 111 13.98 16.81 5.93
C ASN A 111 13.37 18.13 5.42
N GLY A 112 12.05 18.28 5.46
CA GLY A 112 11.35 19.50 5.05
C GLY A 112 11.20 19.68 3.53
N GLN A 113 11.42 18.63 2.73
CA GLN A 113 11.15 18.62 1.29
C GLN A 113 9.63 18.65 1.00
N PHE A 114 8.86 17.96 1.84
CA PHE A 114 7.41 17.92 1.81
C PHE A 114 6.83 18.41 3.13
N ALA A 115 5.73 19.15 3.09
CA ALA A 115 4.96 19.50 4.28
C ALA A 115 4.17 18.28 4.79
N GLY A 116 3.74 17.43 3.88
CA GLY A 116 3.12 16.14 4.15
C GLY A 116 3.41 15.14 3.04
N ALA A 117 3.35 13.87 3.35
CA ALA A 117 3.52 12.79 2.37
C ALA A 117 2.75 11.54 2.78
N VAL A 118 2.49 10.65 1.81
CA VAL A 118 1.80 9.40 2.06
C VAL A 118 2.76 8.29 2.45
N THR A 119 2.27 7.38 3.29
CA THR A 119 2.94 6.11 3.57
C THR A 119 1.91 5.06 3.96
N TRP A 120 2.32 3.95 4.60
CA TRP A 120 1.41 2.91 5.03
C TRP A 120 1.79 2.32 6.39
N ALA A 121 0.76 1.87 7.11
CA ALA A 121 0.90 1.17 8.38
C ALA A 121 -0.29 0.23 8.60
N SER A 122 -0.10 -0.80 9.42
CA SER A 122 -1.20 -1.67 9.85
C SER A 122 -2.21 -0.93 10.73
N MET A 123 -1.79 0.12 11.42
CA MET A 123 -2.55 0.84 12.45
C MET A 123 -2.98 -0.07 13.61
N ILE A 124 -2.31 -1.21 13.79
CA ILE A 124 -2.51 -2.18 14.86
C ILE A 124 -1.28 -2.13 15.78
N GLY A 125 -1.49 -2.19 17.08
CA GLY A 125 -0.42 -2.08 18.07
C GLY A 125 -0.12 -0.65 18.48
N ASP A 126 1.07 -0.43 19.02
CA ASP A 126 1.47 0.82 19.63
C ASP A 126 2.05 1.80 18.60
N TYR A 127 1.61 3.06 18.64
CA TYR A 127 2.13 4.15 17.82
C TYR A 127 3.63 4.34 17.98
N ASP A 128 4.14 4.37 19.23
CA ASP A 128 5.54 4.68 19.52
C ASP A 128 6.51 3.63 18.96
N THR A 129 6.03 2.41 18.73
CA THR A 129 6.79 1.33 18.08
C THR A 129 6.62 1.26 16.56
N GLY A 130 5.80 2.17 15.97
CA GLY A 130 5.50 2.20 14.55
C GLY A 130 4.49 1.14 14.11
N TYR A 131 3.66 0.67 15.05
CA TYR A 131 2.67 -0.41 14.86
C TYR A 131 3.29 -1.80 14.64
N THR A 132 2.49 -2.79 14.29
CA THR A 132 2.94 -4.18 14.06
C THR A 132 3.63 -4.35 12.71
N SER A 133 3.16 -3.64 11.68
CA SER A 133 3.75 -3.67 10.33
C SER A 133 3.54 -2.34 9.59
N GLY A 134 4.43 -2.05 8.65
CA GLY A 134 4.39 -0.82 7.87
C GLY A 134 5.75 -0.24 7.57
N ALA A 135 5.75 0.93 6.92
CA ALA A 135 6.97 1.67 6.63
C ALA A 135 7.66 2.14 7.92
N PHE A 136 6.88 2.55 8.93
CA PHE A 136 7.42 3.00 10.21
C PHE A 136 8.20 1.89 10.92
N THR A 137 7.59 0.72 11.09
CA THR A 137 8.21 -0.44 11.72
C THR A 137 9.50 -0.84 11.00
N ARG A 138 9.50 -0.79 9.66
CA ARG A 138 10.70 -1.07 8.86
C ARG A 138 11.81 -0.06 9.15
N MET A 139 11.51 1.24 9.12
CA MET A 139 12.50 2.29 9.37
C MET A 139 13.06 2.23 10.81
N ILE A 140 12.22 1.95 11.80
CA ILE A 140 12.66 1.77 13.19
C ILE A 140 13.67 0.62 13.27
N ARG A 141 13.37 -0.53 12.65
CA ARG A 141 14.28 -1.69 12.59
C ARG A 141 15.58 -1.41 11.82
N MET A 142 15.54 -0.48 10.88
CA MET A 142 16.70 -0.05 10.09
C MET A 142 17.53 1.05 10.79
N GLY A 143 17.28 1.34 12.06
CA GLY A 143 18.10 2.26 12.86
C GLY A 143 17.50 3.67 13.05
N GLN A 144 16.18 3.83 12.90
CA GLN A 144 15.45 5.08 13.18
C GLN A 144 14.56 4.94 14.44
N PRO A 145 15.09 4.63 15.66
CA PRO A 145 14.28 4.30 16.82
C PRO A 145 13.35 5.45 17.28
N ASP A 146 13.74 6.69 17.03
CA ASP A 146 12.96 7.88 17.39
C ASP A 146 12.06 8.41 16.25
N LEU A 147 11.81 7.59 15.22
CA LEU A 147 11.04 8.02 14.04
C LEU A 147 9.69 8.62 14.42
N MET A 148 8.92 7.90 15.27
CA MET A 148 7.55 8.28 15.62
C MET A 148 7.46 9.58 16.42
N LYS A 149 8.55 10.00 17.08
CA LYS A 149 8.64 11.30 17.74
C LYS A 149 8.84 12.46 16.77
N LYS A 150 9.30 12.18 15.53
CA LYS A 150 9.60 13.18 14.50
C LYS A 150 8.44 13.45 13.56
N ILE A 151 7.44 12.56 13.53
CA ILE A 151 6.29 12.63 12.62
C ILE A 151 4.97 12.56 13.39
N ARG A 152 3.90 12.94 12.70
CA ARG A 152 2.52 12.82 13.16
C ARG A 152 1.65 12.37 11.99
N ILE A 153 0.72 11.43 12.23
CA ILE A 153 -0.29 11.04 11.25
C ILE A 153 -1.47 12.02 11.36
N ILE A 154 -1.89 12.57 10.23
CA ILE A 154 -3.02 13.53 10.15
C ILE A 154 -4.18 13.01 9.30
N TRP A 155 -4.03 11.89 8.63
CA TRP A 155 -5.07 11.24 7.83
C TRP A 155 -4.82 9.76 7.69
N GLN A 156 -5.88 8.99 7.57
CA GLN A 156 -5.89 7.55 7.38
C GLN A 156 -6.99 7.16 6.38
N SER A 157 -6.68 6.24 5.47
CA SER A 157 -7.65 5.67 4.54
C SER A 157 -8.57 4.64 5.21
N PRO A 158 -9.69 4.26 4.59
CA PRO A 158 -10.31 2.96 4.83
C PRO A 158 -9.31 1.80 4.69
N LEU A 159 -9.68 0.63 5.23
CA LEU A 159 -8.84 -0.57 5.15
C LEU A 159 -8.60 -0.98 3.69
N ILE A 160 -7.34 -1.20 3.35
CA ILE A 160 -6.88 -1.70 2.06
C ILE A 160 -6.60 -3.19 2.23
N PRO A 161 -7.17 -4.09 1.42
CA PRO A 161 -6.85 -5.51 1.51
C PRO A 161 -5.36 -5.74 1.23
N ASN A 162 -4.75 -6.70 1.93
CA ASN A 162 -3.37 -7.10 1.65
C ASN A 162 -3.23 -7.63 0.22
N GLY A 163 -1.99 -7.71 -0.24
CA GLY A 163 -1.70 -8.16 -1.60
C GLY A 163 -2.24 -9.55 -1.91
N PRO A 164 -2.81 -9.77 -3.10
CA PRO A 164 -3.24 -11.08 -3.55
C PRO A 164 -2.04 -12.00 -3.81
N ILE A 165 -2.24 -13.28 -3.56
CA ILE A 165 -1.35 -14.36 -3.97
C ILE A 165 -1.94 -14.98 -5.22
N LEU A 166 -1.16 -15.03 -6.28
CA LEU A 166 -1.61 -15.32 -7.64
C LEU A 166 -0.79 -16.44 -8.27
N VAL A 167 -1.41 -17.17 -9.19
CA VAL A 167 -0.70 -18.04 -10.11
C VAL A 167 -1.01 -17.63 -11.56
N ARG A 168 -0.09 -17.89 -12.48
CA ARG A 168 -0.30 -17.64 -13.91
C ARG A 168 -1.32 -18.64 -14.46
N SER A 169 -2.37 -18.15 -15.11
CA SER A 169 -3.45 -18.99 -15.65
C SER A 169 -2.98 -19.92 -16.76
N ALA A 170 -2.00 -19.51 -17.56
CA ALA A 170 -1.45 -20.29 -18.68
C ALA A 170 -0.61 -21.52 -18.25
N LEU A 171 -0.44 -21.77 -16.96
CA LEU A 171 0.21 -23.02 -16.50
C LEU A 171 -0.71 -24.23 -16.77
N PRO A 172 -0.14 -25.40 -17.10
CA PRO A 172 -0.92 -26.63 -17.25
C PRO A 172 -1.78 -26.88 -15.98
N PRO A 173 -3.07 -27.25 -16.12
CA PRO A 173 -4.00 -27.35 -14.99
C PRO A 173 -3.51 -28.22 -13.85
N GLU A 174 -2.95 -29.41 -14.16
CA GLU A 174 -2.41 -30.33 -13.15
C GLU A 174 -1.22 -29.74 -12.40
N PHE A 175 -0.26 -29.13 -13.13
CA PHE A 175 0.89 -28.48 -12.52
C PHE A 175 0.45 -27.30 -11.62
N LYS A 176 -0.51 -26.50 -12.07
CA LYS A 176 -1.07 -25.39 -11.30
C LYS A 176 -1.72 -25.88 -10.00
N ALA A 177 -2.52 -26.93 -10.07
CA ALA A 177 -3.16 -27.53 -8.89
C ALA A 177 -2.11 -28.07 -7.89
N GLN A 178 -1.08 -28.78 -8.37
CA GLN A 178 0.02 -29.25 -7.54
C GLN A 178 0.80 -28.12 -6.90
N LEU A 179 1.10 -27.06 -7.66
CA LEU A 179 1.82 -25.88 -7.17
C LEU A 179 1.04 -25.16 -6.05
N VAL A 180 -0.27 -24.95 -6.24
CA VAL A 180 -1.13 -24.32 -5.24
C VAL A 180 -1.24 -25.19 -3.98
N ALA A 181 -1.40 -26.50 -4.15
CA ALA A 181 -1.43 -27.45 -3.04
C ALA A 181 -0.09 -27.46 -2.26
N ALA A 182 1.02 -27.47 -2.97
CA ALA A 182 2.37 -27.46 -2.38
C ALA A 182 2.61 -26.19 -1.55
N ILE A 183 2.21 -25.01 -2.05
CA ILE A 183 2.38 -23.74 -1.34
C ILE A 183 1.51 -23.69 -0.08
N LYS A 184 0.25 -24.12 -0.18
CA LYS A 184 -0.65 -24.18 0.98
C LYS A 184 -0.18 -25.19 2.02
N LYS A 185 0.41 -26.31 1.58
CA LYS A 185 1.02 -27.29 2.46
C LYS A 185 2.27 -26.73 3.15
N LEU A 186 3.12 -26.04 2.40
CA LEU A 186 4.33 -25.42 2.91
C LEU A 186 4.03 -24.38 3.99
N ASP A 187 2.99 -23.56 3.79
CA ASP A 187 2.52 -22.58 4.79
C ASP A 187 2.15 -23.24 6.13
N LYS A 188 1.55 -24.45 6.09
CA LYS A 188 1.09 -25.17 7.28
C LYS A 188 2.19 -25.99 7.95
N GLU A 189 3.04 -26.67 7.18
CA GLU A 189 3.96 -27.70 7.67
C GLU A 189 5.39 -27.18 7.86
N ASP A 190 5.84 -26.20 7.06
CA ASP A 190 7.16 -25.56 7.17
C ASP A 190 7.04 -24.07 6.86
N HIS A 191 6.42 -23.34 7.78
CA HIS A 191 6.18 -21.90 7.64
C HIS A 191 7.48 -21.09 7.47
N GLY A 192 8.59 -21.54 8.06
CA GLY A 192 9.89 -20.90 7.88
C GLY A 192 10.41 -20.96 6.44
N CYS A 193 10.22 -22.09 5.76
CA CYS A 193 10.50 -22.23 4.33
C CYS A 193 9.51 -21.39 3.49
N PHE A 194 8.22 -21.40 3.86
CA PHE A 194 7.19 -20.62 3.19
C PHE A 194 7.52 -19.11 3.19
N ILE A 195 7.89 -18.52 4.33
CA ILE A 195 8.30 -17.10 4.47
C ILE A 195 9.48 -16.79 3.52
N LYS A 196 10.47 -17.67 3.45
CA LYS A 196 11.62 -17.50 2.55
C LYS A 196 11.22 -17.54 1.09
N ALA A 197 10.33 -18.48 0.73
CA ALA A 197 9.87 -18.66 -0.65
C ALA A 197 8.98 -17.51 -1.12
N MET A 198 8.13 -16.96 -0.24
CA MET A 198 7.18 -15.88 -0.56
C MET A 198 7.77 -14.48 -0.36
N GLY A 199 8.91 -14.36 0.29
CA GLY A 199 9.61 -13.09 0.48
C GLY A 199 8.99 -12.18 1.55
N GLY A 200 8.18 -12.70 2.46
CA GLY A 200 7.55 -11.91 3.52
C GLY A 200 6.93 -12.75 4.62
N LYS A 201 6.82 -12.18 5.83
CA LYS A 201 6.18 -12.80 6.99
C LYS A 201 4.67 -12.77 6.85
N GLN A 202 4.10 -13.80 6.24
CA GLN A 202 2.68 -13.89 5.90
C GLN A 202 2.20 -15.34 5.85
N HIS A 203 0.91 -15.53 6.02
CA HIS A 203 0.17 -16.76 5.73
C HIS A 203 -0.70 -16.59 4.49
N ILE A 204 -1.23 -17.70 3.95
CA ILE A 204 -2.24 -17.67 2.89
C ILE A 204 -3.64 -17.70 3.53
N GLY A 205 -4.40 -16.61 3.35
CA GLY A 205 -5.83 -16.58 3.69
C GLY A 205 -6.71 -16.82 2.46
N GLU A 206 -7.95 -17.24 2.69
CA GLU A 206 -8.97 -17.29 1.65
C GLU A 206 -9.37 -15.87 1.24
N THR A 207 -9.67 -15.68 -0.04
CA THR A 207 -10.12 -14.40 -0.60
C THR A 207 -10.92 -14.62 -1.87
N SER A 208 -11.57 -13.56 -2.32
CA SER A 208 -12.32 -13.52 -3.56
C SER A 208 -12.02 -12.24 -4.33
N LEU A 209 -12.35 -12.21 -5.62
CA LEU A 209 -12.19 -11.04 -6.46
C LEU A 209 -12.94 -9.81 -5.92
N SER A 210 -14.07 -10.03 -5.24
CA SER A 210 -14.88 -8.94 -4.67
C SER A 210 -14.14 -8.11 -3.64
N GLU A 211 -13.14 -8.66 -2.91
CA GLU A 211 -12.31 -7.89 -1.99
C GLU A 211 -11.44 -6.84 -2.70
N TYR A 212 -11.14 -7.06 -3.98
CA TYR A 212 -10.31 -6.16 -4.80
C TYR A 212 -11.10 -5.30 -5.78
N GLN A 213 -12.45 -5.47 -5.86
CA GLN A 213 -13.27 -4.82 -6.87
C GLN A 213 -13.16 -3.30 -6.84
N ASN A 214 -13.19 -2.71 -5.64
CA ASN A 214 -13.05 -1.26 -5.46
C ASN A 214 -11.69 -0.75 -5.97
N ILE A 215 -10.61 -1.49 -5.71
CA ILE A 215 -9.26 -1.15 -6.20
C ILE A 215 -9.20 -1.22 -7.74
N ILE A 216 -9.82 -2.25 -8.32
CA ILE A 216 -9.90 -2.42 -9.78
C ILE A 216 -10.66 -1.25 -10.42
N ASP A 217 -11.77 -0.84 -9.82
CA ASP A 217 -12.58 0.26 -10.35
C ASP A 217 -11.87 1.61 -10.23
N MET A 218 -11.23 1.90 -9.11
CA MET A 218 -10.38 3.09 -8.95
C MET A 218 -9.24 3.13 -9.97
N LYS A 219 -8.59 1.98 -10.23
CA LYS A 219 -7.49 1.91 -11.22
C LYS A 219 -8.00 2.10 -12.65
N ARG A 220 -9.21 1.58 -12.97
CA ARG A 220 -9.86 1.84 -14.25
C ARG A 220 -10.17 3.32 -14.48
N GLU A 221 -10.67 4.00 -13.45
CA GLU A 221 -10.95 5.43 -13.52
C GLU A 221 -9.68 6.24 -13.76
N LEU A 222 -8.59 5.89 -13.05
CA LEU A 222 -7.30 6.54 -13.24
C LEU A 222 -6.81 6.40 -14.67
N THR A 223 -6.85 5.21 -15.26
CA THR A 223 -6.39 4.96 -16.64
C THR A 223 -7.30 5.54 -17.74
N LYS A 224 -8.55 5.89 -17.44
CA LYS A 224 -9.44 6.57 -18.39
C LYS A 224 -9.21 8.08 -18.42
N GLY A 225 -8.77 8.68 -17.33
CA GLY A 225 -8.46 10.11 -17.25
C GLY A 225 -7.17 10.52 -17.96
N ASP A 226 -6.31 9.55 -18.29
CA ASP A 226 -5.03 9.75 -18.97
C ASP A 226 -5.14 9.65 -20.52
N ARG A 227 -6.36 9.70 -21.09
CA ARG A 227 -6.59 9.64 -22.55
C ARG A 227 -7.19 10.92 -23.11
#